data_0b72c2ab5067d4e2bf0b6fd630f738bf
#
_entry.id   0b72c2ab5067d4e2bf0b6fd630f738bf
#
_cell.length_a   1.000
_cell.length_b   1.000
_cell.length_c   1.000
_cell.angle_alpha   90.00
_cell.angle_beta   90.00
_cell.angle_gamma   90.00
#
_symmetry.space_group_name_H-M   'P 1'
#
loop_
_entity.id
_entity.type
_entity.pdbx_description
1 polymer ?
#
loop_
_entity_poly.entity_id
_entity_poly.type
_entity_poly.pdbx_seq_one_letter_code
_entity_poly.pdbx_strand_id
1 'polypeptide(L)'
;MLHFVLVQNQQGKARLAKYYVRYDDAEKKQLLGEVYRIVAQRNQRSQSNFVEFRHGTKIVYQRYAGLYFAVCVDMHDNELMYLEAIHLFVEILNAYFTNVCERDLV
;
A
#
# COMPACT_ATOMS: atom_id res chain seq x y z
N MET A 1 2.70 14.39 -3.63
CA MET A 1 1.66 14.46 -2.59
C MET A 1 1.07 13.11 -2.34
N LEU A 2 0.88 12.76 -1.11
CA LEU A 2 0.30 11.47 -0.71
C LEU A 2 -1.22 11.51 -0.87
N HIS A 3 -1.78 10.58 -1.61
CA HIS A 3 -3.23 10.51 -1.85
C HIS A 3 -3.92 9.55 -0.90
N PHE A 4 -3.38 8.36 -0.72
CA PHE A 4 -3.93 7.40 0.24
C PHE A 4 -2.89 6.37 0.66
N VAL A 5 -3.18 5.70 1.76
CA VAL A 5 -2.37 4.59 2.28
C VAL A 5 -3.31 3.42 2.50
N LEU A 6 -2.91 2.25 2.01
CA LEU A 6 -3.69 1.02 2.17
C LEU A 6 -2.80 -0.09 2.68
N VAL A 7 -3.32 -0.88 3.62
CA VAL A 7 -2.72 -2.15 4.02
C VAL A 7 -3.78 -3.22 3.80
N GLN A 8 -3.47 -4.18 2.94
CA GLN A 8 -4.42 -5.21 2.55
C GLN A 8 -3.85 -6.60 2.83
N ASN A 9 -4.74 -7.55 3.13
CA ASN A 9 -4.32 -8.94 3.29
C ASN A 9 -4.22 -9.62 1.91
N GLN A 10 -3.92 -10.91 1.92
CA GLN A 10 -3.74 -11.67 0.68
C GLN A 10 -5.03 -11.85 -0.11
N GLN A 11 -6.16 -11.57 0.48
CA GLN A 11 -7.46 -11.64 -0.18
C GLN A 11 -7.95 -10.28 -0.66
N GLY A 12 -7.14 -9.25 -0.45
CA GLY A 12 -7.49 -7.90 -0.89
C GLY A 12 -8.32 -7.12 0.12
N LYS A 13 -8.54 -7.67 1.29
CA LYS A 13 -9.33 -7.00 2.32
C LYS A 13 -8.48 -5.97 3.03
N ALA A 14 -8.99 -4.74 3.16
CA ALA A 14 -8.25 -3.67 3.81
C ALA A 14 -8.20 -3.88 5.32
N ARG A 15 -7.01 -3.83 5.88
CA ARG A 15 -6.77 -3.83 7.32
C ARG A 15 -6.53 -2.42 7.82
N LEU A 16 -6.06 -1.54 6.96
CA LEU A 16 -5.89 -0.13 7.23
C LEU A 16 -6.14 0.62 5.94
N ALA A 17 -6.87 1.71 6.00
CA ALA A 17 -7.09 2.57 4.85
C ALA A 17 -7.17 4.01 5.34
N LYS A 18 -6.33 4.88 4.78
CA LYS A 18 -6.31 6.28 5.11
C LYS A 18 -6.27 7.08 3.82
N TYR A 19 -7.19 8.04 3.68
CA TYR A 19 -7.33 8.85 2.48
C TYR A 19 -7.05 10.30 2.80
N TYR A 20 -6.19 10.91 2.01
CA TYR A 20 -5.80 12.31 2.17
C TYR A 20 -6.42 13.19 1.09
N VAL A 21 -7.08 12.56 0.11
CA VAL A 21 -7.84 13.20 -0.93
C VAL A 21 -9.27 12.70 -0.80
N ARG A 22 -10.23 13.53 -1.15
CA ARG A 22 -11.64 13.16 -1.00
C ARG A 22 -12.04 12.12 -2.05
N TYR A 23 -12.59 11.02 -1.59
CA TYR A 23 -13.20 9.98 -2.42
C TYR A 23 -14.56 9.63 -1.85
N ASP A 24 -15.54 9.36 -2.72
CA ASP A 24 -16.81 8.82 -2.24
C ASP A 24 -16.67 7.31 -1.95
N ASP A 25 -17.71 6.72 -1.37
CA ASP A 25 -17.65 5.31 -0.96
C ASP A 25 -17.46 4.36 -2.15
N ALA A 26 -18.09 4.66 -3.27
CA ALA A 26 -17.95 3.85 -4.47
C ALA A 26 -16.53 3.91 -5.01
N GLU A 27 -15.92 5.09 -5.00
CA GLU A 27 -14.53 5.25 -5.43
C GLU A 27 -13.56 4.52 -4.52
N LYS A 28 -13.77 4.59 -3.20
CA LYS A 28 -12.93 3.89 -2.24
C LYS A 28 -12.94 2.38 -2.46
N LYS A 29 -14.13 1.83 -2.69
CA LYS A 29 -14.28 0.41 -2.96
C LYS A 29 -13.58 0.01 -4.25
N GLN A 30 -13.72 0.82 -5.27
CA GLN A 30 -13.08 0.59 -6.56
C GLN A 30 -11.56 0.65 -6.45
N LEU A 31 -11.04 1.62 -5.69
CA LEU A 31 -9.61 1.76 -5.45
C LEU A 31 -9.03 0.53 -4.75
N LEU A 32 -9.72 0.01 -3.74
CA LEU A 32 -9.27 -1.18 -3.04
C LEU A 32 -9.07 -2.36 -4.00
N GLY A 33 -10.04 -2.59 -4.87
CA GLY A 33 -9.96 -3.68 -5.83
C GLY A 33 -8.86 -3.48 -6.86
N GLU A 34 -8.71 -2.26 -7.37
CA GLU A 34 -7.70 -1.96 -8.37
C GLU A 34 -6.28 -2.09 -7.81
N VAL A 35 -6.03 -1.54 -6.63
CA VAL A 35 -4.72 -1.62 -6.00
C VAL A 35 -4.36 -3.07 -5.72
N TYR A 36 -5.29 -3.84 -5.20
CA TYR A 36 -5.05 -5.25 -4.92
C TYR A 36 -4.68 -6.01 -6.19
N ARG A 37 -5.43 -5.82 -7.27
CA ARG A 37 -5.13 -6.50 -8.53
C ARG A 37 -3.75 -6.17 -9.05
N ILE A 38 -3.33 -4.92 -8.87
CA ILE A 38 -2.02 -4.48 -9.34
C ILE A 38 -0.91 -5.12 -8.50
N VAL A 39 -0.97 -4.98 -7.17
CA VAL A 39 0.14 -5.39 -6.31
C VAL A 39 0.22 -6.90 -6.14
N ALA A 40 -0.92 -7.60 -6.15
CA ALA A 40 -0.93 -9.04 -5.94
C ALA A 40 -0.36 -9.81 -7.13
N GLN A 41 -0.45 -9.24 -8.34
CA GLN A 41 0.03 -9.89 -9.56
C GLN A 41 1.48 -9.58 -9.89
N ARG A 42 2.10 -8.64 -9.19
CA ARG A 42 3.45 -8.23 -9.54
C ARG A 42 4.48 -9.16 -8.90
N ASN A 43 5.53 -9.44 -9.67
CA ASN A 43 6.64 -10.24 -9.22
C ASN A 43 7.68 -9.33 -8.58
N GLN A 44 7.85 -9.42 -7.28
CA GLN A 44 8.76 -8.55 -6.53
C GLN A 44 10.22 -8.74 -6.89
N ARG A 45 10.59 -9.87 -7.48
CA ARG A 45 11.98 -10.14 -7.84
C ARG A 45 12.37 -9.49 -9.16
N SER A 46 11.42 -9.36 -10.08
CA SER A 46 11.70 -8.89 -11.43
C SER A 46 11.06 -7.56 -11.77
N GLN A 47 10.23 -7.02 -10.89
CA GLN A 47 9.51 -5.79 -11.14
C GLN A 47 9.77 -4.77 -10.04
N SER A 48 9.71 -3.49 -10.41
CA SER A 48 9.90 -2.39 -9.48
C SER A 48 8.83 -2.39 -8.39
N ASN A 49 9.16 -1.75 -7.27
CA ASN A 49 8.20 -1.58 -6.16
C ASN A 49 7.25 -0.41 -6.39
N PHE A 50 7.15 0.08 -7.60
CA PHE A 50 6.19 1.12 -7.95
C PHE A 50 5.64 0.86 -9.35
N VAL A 51 4.42 1.37 -9.58
CA VAL A 51 3.73 1.19 -10.85
C VAL A 51 2.83 2.38 -11.09
N GLU A 52 2.74 2.81 -12.34
CA GLU A 52 1.83 3.90 -12.70
C GLU A 52 0.39 3.54 -12.33
N PHE A 53 -0.34 4.54 -11.88
CA PHE A 53 -1.74 4.42 -11.54
C PHE A 53 -2.50 5.51 -12.30
N ARG A 54 -3.68 5.91 -11.88
CA ARG A 54 -4.48 6.86 -12.66
C ARG A 54 -4.05 8.30 -12.45
N HIS A 55 -4.29 9.13 -13.46
CA HIS A 55 -4.22 10.61 -13.38
C HIS A 55 -2.91 11.16 -12.85
N GLY A 56 -1.79 10.66 -13.39
CA GLY A 56 -0.48 11.19 -13.01
C GLY A 56 -0.03 10.77 -11.62
N THR A 57 -0.53 9.64 -11.13
CA THR A 57 -0.11 9.09 -9.85
C THR A 57 0.57 7.74 -10.04
N LYS A 58 1.17 7.25 -8.98
CA LYS A 58 1.78 5.92 -8.94
C LYS A 58 1.50 5.27 -7.61
N ILE A 59 1.52 3.94 -7.61
CA ILE A 59 1.43 3.13 -6.40
C ILE A 59 2.84 2.68 -6.04
N VAL A 60 3.26 3.01 -4.82
CA VAL A 60 4.51 2.50 -4.25
C VAL A 60 4.12 1.46 -3.21
N TYR A 61 4.67 0.27 -3.30
CA TYR A 61 4.19 -0.83 -2.48
C TYR A 61 5.32 -1.72 -1.98
N GLN A 62 5.02 -2.44 -0.89
CA GLN A 62 5.91 -3.41 -0.30
C GLN A 62 5.06 -4.55 0.26
N ARG A 63 5.52 -5.78 0.05
CA ARG A 63 4.89 -6.96 0.64
C ARG A 63 5.67 -7.36 1.86
N TYR A 64 4.98 -7.59 2.97
CA TYR A 64 5.62 -8.02 4.20
C TYR A 64 4.64 -8.83 5.04
N ALA A 65 5.10 -10.01 5.49
CA ALA A 65 4.34 -10.87 6.42
C ALA A 65 2.90 -11.16 5.97
N GLY A 66 2.71 -11.35 4.67
CA GLY A 66 1.39 -11.65 4.12
C GLY A 66 0.50 -10.44 3.91
N LEU A 67 1.03 -9.24 4.12
CA LEU A 67 0.30 -8.00 3.93
C LEU A 67 0.91 -7.22 2.78
N TYR A 68 0.06 -6.47 2.08
CA TYR A 68 0.49 -5.54 1.04
C TYR A 68 0.37 -4.12 1.58
N PHE A 69 1.49 -3.43 1.67
CA PHE A 69 1.55 -2.02 2.06
C PHE A 69 1.65 -1.20 0.80
N ALA A 70 0.68 -0.34 0.55
CA ALA A 70 0.64 0.45 -0.68
C ALA A 70 0.32 1.90 -0.37
N VAL A 71 1.00 2.81 -1.05
CA VAL A 71 0.70 4.23 -0.99
C VAL A 71 0.53 4.75 -2.40
N CYS A 72 -0.40 5.68 -2.58
CA CYS A 72 -0.60 6.36 -3.85
C CYS A 72 -0.05 7.78 -3.74
N VAL A 73 0.87 8.12 -4.62
CA VAL A 73 1.56 9.40 -4.60
C VAL A 73 1.63 9.98 -6.00
N ASP A 74 1.98 11.26 -6.12
CA ASP A 74 2.16 11.88 -7.43
C ASP A 74 3.31 11.23 -8.18
N MET A 75 3.20 11.20 -9.50
CA MET A 75 4.17 10.52 -10.36
C MET A 75 5.60 11.02 -10.14
N HIS A 76 5.77 12.30 -9.84
CA HIS A 76 7.09 12.91 -9.66
C HIS A 76 7.63 12.83 -8.25
N ASP A 77 6.87 12.26 -7.31
CA ASP A 77 7.34 12.09 -5.95
C ASP A 77 8.43 11.02 -5.90
N ASN A 78 9.32 11.13 -4.92
CA ASN A 78 10.43 10.20 -4.77
C ASN A 78 9.93 8.87 -4.17
N GLU A 79 9.88 7.83 -4.99
CA GLU A 79 9.40 6.52 -4.55
C GLU A 79 10.27 5.90 -3.48
N LEU A 80 11.58 6.19 -3.48
CA LEU A 80 12.48 5.64 -2.47
C LEU A 80 12.13 6.16 -1.07
N MET A 81 11.74 7.43 -1.00
CA MET A 81 11.32 8.03 0.27
C MET A 81 10.11 7.29 0.83
N TYR A 82 9.14 6.96 -0.02
CA TYR A 82 7.94 6.26 0.43
C TYR A 82 8.21 4.79 0.75
N LEU A 83 9.12 4.14 0.03
CA LEU A 83 9.54 2.79 0.38
C LEU A 83 10.22 2.75 1.74
N GLU A 84 11.06 3.72 2.03
CA GLU A 84 11.69 3.83 3.34
C GLU A 84 10.67 4.10 4.44
N ALA A 85 9.66 4.93 4.14
CA ALA A 85 8.59 5.21 5.09
C ALA A 85 7.77 3.95 5.40
N ILE A 86 7.47 3.15 4.39
CA ILE A 86 6.77 1.89 4.58
C ILE A 86 7.62 0.95 5.44
N HIS A 87 8.91 0.86 5.14
CA HIS A 87 9.81 0.00 5.89
C HIS A 87 9.88 0.41 7.36
N LEU A 88 9.98 1.71 7.62
CA LEU A 88 9.98 2.24 8.97
C LEU A 88 8.68 1.93 9.70
N PHE A 89 7.55 2.06 9.01
CA PHE A 89 6.25 1.73 9.57
C PHE A 89 6.19 0.25 9.99
N VAL A 90 6.69 -0.64 9.14
CA VAL A 90 6.73 -2.07 9.44
C VAL A 90 7.63 -2.34 10.65
N GLU A 91 8.78 -1.66 10.75
CA GLU A 91 9.68 -1.82 11.88
C GLU A 91 9.02 -1.35 13.19
N ILE A 92 8.29 -0.25 13.14
CA ILE A 92 7.57 0.25 14.31
C ILE A 92 6.51 -0.76 14.76
N LEU A 93 5.76 -1.31 13.81
CA LEU A 93 4.77 -2.33 14.14
C LEU A 93 5.41 -3.55 14.78
N ASN A 94 6.56 -3.98 14.26
CA ASN A 94 7.29 -5.11 14.83
C ASN A 94 7.78 -4.83 16.24
N ALA A 95 8.07 -3.59 16.57
CA ALA A 95 8.51 -3.22 17.93
C ALA A 95 7.38 -3.34 18.95
N TYR A 96 6.14 -3.13 18.51
CA TYR A 96 4.98 -3.21 19.41
C TYR A 96 4.31 -4.57 19.40
N PHE A 97 4.48 -5.35 18.35
CA PHE A 97 3.84 -6.65 18.20
C PHE A 97 4.90 -7.71 17.95
N THR A 98 4.63 -8.92 18.39
CA THR A 98 5.58 -10.02 18.20
C THR A 98 5.87 -10.26 16.71
N ASN A 99 4.83 -10.15 15.89
CA ASN A 99 4.92 -10.30 14.44
C ASN A 99 3.98 -9.33 13.77
N VAL A 100 4.40 -8.77 12.63
CA VAL A 100 3.48 -8.00 11.80
C VAL A 100 2.77 -8.99 10.90
N CYS A 101 1.53 -9.26 11.20
CA CYS A 101 0.70 -10.18 10.43
C CYS A 101 -0.73 -9.69 10.47
N GLU A 102 -1.58 -10.36 9.71
CA GLU A 102 -2.98 -9.97 9.61
C GLU A 102 -3.67 -9.89 10.97
N ARG A 103 -3.38 -10.82 11.86
CA ARG A 103 -3.96 -10.86 13.20
C ARG A 103 -3.67 -9.61 14.00
N ASP A 104 -2.49 -9.09 13.88
CA ASP A 104 -2.04 -7.96 14.69
C ASP A 104 -2.69 -6.65 14.28
N LEU A 105 -3.23 -6.59 13.07
CA LEU A 105 -3.86 -5.40 12.54
C LEU A 105 -5.39 -5.43 12.59
N VAL A 106 -5.95 -6.48 13.09
CA VAL A 106 -7.41 -6.63 13.18
C VAL A 106 -8.01 -5.87 14.35
#